data_606cf92424ceb25fbeb415928a655a60
#
_entry.id   606cf92424ceb25fbeb415928a655a60
#
_cell.length_a   1.000
_cell.length_b   1.000
_cell.length_c   1.000
_cell.angle_alpha   90.00
_cell.angle_beta   90.00
_cell.angle_gamma   90.00
#
_symmetry.space_group_name_H-M   'P 1'
#
loop_
_entity.id
_entity.type
_entity.pdbx_description
1 polymer ?
#
loop_
_entity_poly.entity_id
_entity_poly.type
_entity_poly.pdbx_seq_one_letter_code
_entity_poly.pdbx_strand_id
1 'polypeptide(L)'
;MTKRLSLILGEADQLTLEPFIRPGTGQHQVLQQWAREHGVGAVNSEAAAIRVLLQAGAEALAEEVLDAGYAELAQVYGGAEERGERRTARDRYVARAEATA
;
A
#
# COMPACT_ATOMS: atom_id res chain seq x y z
N MET A 1 -23.03 4.36 1.08
CA MET A 1 -23.41 3.05 1.65
C MET A 1 -22.35 2.53 2.57
N THR A 2 -22.75 1.96 3.70
CA THR A 2 -21.82 1.40 4.68
C THR A 2 -21.89 -0.12 4.63
N LYS A 3 -20.73 -0.77 4.62
CA LYS A 3 -20.65 -2.23 4.61
C LYS A 3 -19.88 -2.68 5.84
N ARG A 4 -20.43 -3.64 6.59
CA ARG A 4 -19.72 -4.26 7.69
C ARG A 4 -19.04 -5.52 7.19
N LEU A 5 -17.75 -5.65 7.49
CA LEU A 5 -16.94 -6.78 7.06
C LEU A 5 -16.19 -7.34 8.26
N SER A 6 -16.19 -8.67 8.39
CA SER A 6 -15.40 -9.37 9.40
C SER A 6 -14.15 -9.94 8.76
N LEU A 7 -12.99 -9.69 9.39
CA LEU A 7 -11.71 -10.19 8.94
C LEU A 7 -11.06 -11.01 10.04
N ILE A 8 -10.47 -12.13 9.66
CA ILE A 8 -9.62 -12.92 10.55
C ILE A 8 -8.18 -12.57 10.18
N LEU A 9 -7.46 -11.97 11.13
CA LEU A 9 -6.06 -11.60 10.94
C LEU A 9 -5.18 -12.72 11.46
N GLY A 10 -4.39 -13.30 10.57
CA GLY A 10 -3.37 -14.27 10.94
C GLY A 10 -2.19 -13.60 11.64
N GLU A 11 -1.25 -14.40 12.12
CA GLU A 11 -0.09 -13.91 12.84
C GLU A 11 0.73 -12.91 12.00
N ALA A 12 0.95 -13.22 10.73
CA ALA A 12 1.68 -12.34 9.83
C ALA A 12 0.99 -10.99 9.66
N ASP A 13 -0.34 -10.99 9.56
CA ASP A 13 -1.13 -9.77 9.43
C ASP A 13 -1.02 -8.92 10.70
N GLN A 14 -1.08 -9.55 11.87
CA GLN A 14 -0.94 -8.87 13.15
C GLN A 14 0.43 -8.24 13.31
N LEU A 15 1.49 -8.95 12.93
CA LEU A 15 2.85 -8.43 12.98
C LEU A 15 3.04 -7.23 12.04
N THR A 16 2.42 -7.27 10.88
CA THR A 16 2.46 -6.16 9.92
C THR A 16 1.72 -4.94 10.46
N LEU A 17 0.59 -5.16 11.10
CA LEU A 17 -0.30 -4.10 11.56
C LEU A 17 0.19 -3.43 12.84
N GLU A 18 0.78 -4.19 13.76
CA GLU A 18 1.14 -3.72 15.11
C GLU A 18 1.95 -2.42 15.14
N PRO A 19 3.03 -2.26 14.34
CA PRO A 19 3.80 -1.01 14.39
C PRO A 19 2.98 0.23 14.04
N PHE A 20 1.97 0.09 13.19
CA PHE A 20 1.11 1.20 12.78
C PHE A 20 0.10 1.58 13.86
N ILE A 21 -0.27 0.64 14.73
CA ILE A 21 -1.22 0.88 15.81
C ILE A 21 -0.51 1.44 17.05
N ARG A 22 0.71 1.00 17.30
CA ARG A 22 1.45 1.35 18.51
C ARG A 22 1.88 2.83 18.50
N PRO A 23 1.43 3.63 19.45
CA PRO A 23 1.85 5.04 19.54
C PRO A 23 3.36 5.16 19.76
N GLY A 24 3.95 6.17 19.14
CA GLY A 24 5.38 6.46 19.29
C GLY A 24 6.28 5.77 18.27
N THR A 25 5.76 4.88 17.46
CA THR A 25 6.55 4.28 16.36
C THR A 25 6.62 5.23 15.17
N GLY A 26 7.67 5.09 14.35
CA GLY A 26 7.77 5.82 13.09
C GLY A 26 6.60 5.51 12.15
N GLN A 27 6.19 4.26 12.10
CA GLN A 27 5.06 3.81 11.28
C GLN A 27 3.76 4.50 11.70
N HIS A 28 3.51 4.58 12.99
CA HIS A 28 2.33 5.25 13.51
C HIS A 28 2.32 6.74 13.18
N GLN A 29 3.46 7.42 13.32
CA GLN A 29 3.61 8.83 12.99
C GLN A 29 3.36 9.10 11.51
N VAL A 30 3.93 8.27 10.64
CA VAL A 30 3.73 8.39 9.20
C VAL A 30 2.27 8.16 8.83
N LEU A 31 1.62 7.18 9.47
CA LEU A 31 0.22 6.89 9.24
C LEU A 31 -0.67 8.06 9.66
N GLN A 32 -0.39 8.67 10.83
CA GLN A 32 -1.10 9.86 11.31
C GLN A 32 -0.95 11.02 10.33
N GLN A 33 0.25 11.25 9.84
CA GLN A 33 0.53 12.32 8.89
C GLN A 33 -0.20 12.09 7.58
N TRP A 34 -0.16 10.87 7.06
CA TRP A 34 -0.87 10.50 5.83
C TRP A 34 -2.37 10.75 5.97
N ALA A 35 -2.96 10.33 7.09
CA ALA A 35 -4.37 10.51 7.38
C ALA A 35 -4.74 11.99 7.41
N ARG A 36 -3.89 12.81 8.02
CA ARG A 36 -4.08 14.25 8.13
C ARG A 36 -4.05 14.93 6.76
N GLU A 37 -3.07 14.56 5.95
CA GLU A 37 -2.90 15.12 4.61
C GLU A 37 -4.04 14.75 3.67
N HIS A 38 -4.67 13.60 3.88
CA HIS A 38 -5.76 13.12 3.05
C HIS A 38 -7.15 13.35 3.67
N GLY A 39 -7.22 14.04 4.80
CA GLY A 39 -8.49 14.38 5.43
C GLY A 39 -9.27 13.19 5.95
N VAL A 40 -8.58 12.11 6.33
CA VAL A 40 -9.23 10.86 6.75
C VAL A 40 -9.52 10.81 8.26
N GLY A 41 -9.05 11.78 9.02
CA GLY A 41 -9.24 11.84 10.45
C GLY A 41 -8.07 11.28 11.25
N ALA A 42 -8.19 11.27 12.58
CA ALA A 42 -7.14 10.80 13.46
C ALA A 42 -7.10 9.28 13.55
N VAL A 43 -5.89 8.73 13.68
CA VAL A 43 -5.69 7.31 13.93
C VAL A 43 -5.65 7.10 15.44
N ASN A 44 -6.82 6.92 16.03
CA ASN A 44 -6.98 6.81 17.49
C ASN A 44 -7.46 5.43 17.95
N SER A 45 -7.57 4.47 17.03
CA SER A 45 -8.00 3.12 17.35
C SER A 45 -7.42 2.14 16.33
N GLU A 46 -7.49 0.85 16.65
CA GLU A 46 -7.07 -0.21 15.74
C GLU A 46 -7.91 -0.18 14.45
N ALA A 47 -9.21 -0.01 14.58
CA ALA A 47 -10.10 0.07 13.42
C ALA A 47 -9.76 1.28 12.53
N ALA A 48 -9.45 2.42 13.13
CA ALA A 48 -9.04 3.61 12.40
C ALA A 48 -7.71 3.38 11.68
N ALA A 49 -6.75 2.73 12.32
CA ALA A 49 -5.47 2.39 11.70
C ALA A 49 -5.66 1.48 10.48
N ILE A 50 -6.48 0.45 10.63
CA ILE A 50 -6.77 -0.48 9.52
C ILE A 50 -7.42 0.27 8.36
N ARG A 51 -8.36 1.16 8.65
CA ARG A 51 -9.06 1.94 7.63
C ARG A 51 -8.13 2.86 6.85
N VAL A 52 -7.23 3.54 7.56
CA VAL A 52 -6.25 4.42 6.93
C VAL A 52 -5.24 3.62 6.10
N LEU A 53 -4.77 2.49 6.64
CA LEU A 53 -3.88 1.59 5.90
C LEU A 53 -4.55 1.06 4.63
N LEU A 54 -5.84 0.74 4.69
CA LEU A 54 -6.60 0.30 3.53
C LEU A 54 -6.59 1.37 2.44
N GLN A 55 -6.86 2.62 2.80
CA GLN A 55 -6.89 3.72 1.84
C GLN A 55 -5.51 4.03 1.29
N ALA A 56 -4.50 4.05 2.14
CA ALA A 56 -3.11 4.27 1.72
C ALA A 56 -2.63 3.16 0.80
N GLY A 57 -2.94 1.90 1.12
CA GLY A 57 -2.60 0.76 0.29
C GLY A 57 -3.32 0.79 -1.05
N ALA A 58 -4.59 1.13 -1.06
CA ALA A 58 -5.36 1.25 -2.29
C ALA A 58 -4.80 2.34 -3.20
N GLU A 59 -4.40 3.47 -2.63
CA GLU A 59 -3.77 4.56 -3.38
C GLU A 59 -2.44 4.12 -3.98
N ALA A 60 -1.60 3.44 -3.21
CA ALA A 60 -0.32 2.93 -3.68
C ALA A 60 -0.51 1.94 -4.85
N LEU A 61 -1.49 1.05 -4.75
CA LEU A 61 -1.80 0.10 -5.80
C LEU A 61 -2.40 0.77 -7.04
N ALA A 62 -3.19 1.83 -6.84
CA ALA A 62 -3.73 2.61 -7.94
C ALA A 62 -2.61 3.28 -8.74
N GLU A 63 -1.57 3.78 -8.06
CA GLU A 63 -0.39 4.33 -8.72
C GLU A 63 0.32 3.26 -9.55
N GLU A 64 0.43 2.04 -9.05
CA GLU A 64 1.00 0.93 -9.79
C GLU A 64 0.19 0.58 -11.04
N VAL A 65 -1.12 0.66 -10.96
CA VAL A 65 -1.98 0.44 -12.13
C VAL A 65 -1.71 1.49 -13.21
N LEU A 66 -1.54 2.75 -12.80
CA LEU A 66 -1.16 3.82 -13.73
C LEU A 66 0.20 3.57 -14.34
N ASP A 67 1.19 3.17 -13.53
CA ASP A 67 2.53 2.84 -14.02
C ASP A 67 2.48 1.66 -14.99
N ALA A 68 1.67 0.66 -14.72
CA ALA A 68 1.47 -0.47 -15.62
C ALA A 68 0.83 -0.02 -16.95
N GLY A 69 -0.14 0.90 -16.89
CA GLY A 69 -0.75 1.48 -18.07
C GLY A 69 0.26 2.26 -18.92
N TYR A 70 1.11 3.06 -18.28
CA TYR A 70 2.20 3.75 -18.96
C TYR A 70 3.20 2.78 -19.54
N ALA A 71 3.49 1.68 -18.85
CA ALA A 71 4.36 0.63 -19.37
C ALA A 71 3.80 0.00 -20.63
N GLU A 72 2.50 -0.25 -20.70
CA GLU A 72 1.84 -0.75 -21.89
C GLU A 72 1.92 0.24 -23.05
N LEU A 73 1.72 1.53 -22.78
CA LEU A 73 1.87 2.58 -23.79
C LEU A 73 3.31 2.64 -24.29
N ALA A 74 4.28 2.52 -23.38
CA ALA A 74 5.70 2.49 -23.74
C ALA A 74 6.04 1.27 -24.59
N GLN A 75 5.35 0.15 -24.40
CA GLN A 75 5.52 -1.04 -25.24
C GLN A 75 5.08 -0.79 -26.67
N VAL A 76 4.06 0.03 -26.89
CA VAL A 76 3.59 0.39 -28.22
C VAL A 76 4.57 1.34 -28.90
N TYR A 77 5.18 2.28 -28.15
CA TYR A 77 6.05 3.31 -28.70
C TYR A 77 7.53 3.13 -28.36
N GLY A 78 7.87 2.27 -27.37
CA GLY A 78 9.24 2.02 -26.92
C GLY A 78 9.76 0.67 -27.34
N GLY A 79 11.05 0.46 -27.15
CA GLY A 79 11.73 -0.78 -27.48
C GLY A 79 11.55 -1.89 -26.45
N ALA A 80 11.97 -3.11 -26.84
CA ALA A 80 11.91 -4.29 -25.97
C ALA A 80 12.76 -4.15 -24.70
N GLU A 81 13.86 -3.39 -24.75
CA GLU A 81 14.74 -3.15 -23.61
C GLU A 81 14.01 -2.41 -22.49
N GLU A 82 13.28 -1.38 -22.84
CA GLU A 82 12.47 -0.61 -21.90
C GLU A 82 11.41 -1.48 -21.23
N ARG A 83 10.81 -2.38 -21.99
CA ARG A 83 9.86 -3.35 -21.47
C ARG A 83 10.50 -4.26 -20.42
N GLY A 84 11.71 -4.74 -20.67
CA GLY A 84 12.46 -5.58 -19.75
C GLY A 84 12.78 -4.88 -18.42
N GLU A 85 13.24 -3.65 -18.48
CA GLU A 85 13.56 -2.87 -17.30
C GLU A 85 12.36 -2.64 -16.37
N ARG A 86 11.22 -2.31 -16.95
CA ARG A 86 9.99 -2.08 -16.17
C ARG A 86 9.49 -3.38 -15.55
N ARG A 87 9.59 -4.49 -16.25
CA ARG A 87 9.21 -5.79 -15.69
C ARG A 87 10.10 -6.16 -14.51
N THR A 88 11.39 -5.94 -14.61
CA THR A 88 12.34 -6.20 -13.53
C THR A 88 12.04 -5.37 -12.29
N ALA A 89 11.73 -4.09 -12.46
CA ALA A 89 11.36 -3.20 -11.35
C ALA A 89 10.09 -3.68 -10.65
N ARG A 90 9.10 -4.12 -11.40
CA ARG A 90 7.86 -4.66 -10.86
C ARG A 90 8.11 -5.95 -10.08
N ASP A 91 8.90 -6.86 -10.62
CA ASP A 91 9.24 -8.12 -9.97
C ASP A 91 9.95 -7.89 -8.64
N ARG A 92 10.86 -6.92 -8.58
CA ARG A 92 11.54 -6.53 -7.34
C ARG A 92 10.55 -6.00 -6.31
N TYR A 93 9.59 -5.20 -6.73
CA TYR A 93 8.57 -4.66 -5.83
C TYR A 93 7.70 -5.77 -5.25
N VAL A 94 7.23 -6.69 -6.09
CA VAL A 94 6.42 -7.83 -5.66
C VAL A 94 7.20 -8.73 -4.69
N ALA A 95 8.45 -9.03 -5.01
CA ALA A 95 9.31 -9.85 -4.16
C ALA A 95 9.52 -9.19 -2.78
N ARG A 96 9.68 -7.87 -2.74
CA ARG A 96 9.81 -7.13 -1.49
C ARG A 96 8.52 -7.17 -0.67
N ALA A 97 7.38 -7.03 -1.31
CA ALA A 97 6.08 -7.10 -0.64
C ALA A 97 5.84 -8.51 -0.06
N GLU A 98 6.19 -9.55 -0.79
CA GLU A 98 6.09 -10.94 -0.32
C GLU A 98 7.05 -11.21 0.84
N ALA A 99 8.25 -10.66 0.80
CA ALA A 99 9.23 -10.84 1.86
C ALA A 99 8.82 -10.17 3.17
N THR A 100 8.01 -9.11 3.12
CA THR A 100 7.53 -8.38 4.30
C THR A 100 6.19 -8.87 4.81
N ALA A 101 5.49 -9.67 4.04
CA ALA A 101 4.16 -10.20 4.40
C ALA A 101 4.25 -11.42 5.39
#